data_8aaba95973db814b85aaaee4c12d3c2e
#
_entry.id   8aaba95973db814b85aaaee4c12d3c2e
#
_cell.length_a   1.000
_cell.length_b   1.000
_cell.length_c   1.000
_cell.angle_alpha   90.00
_cell.angle_beta   90.00
_cell.angle_gamma   90.00
#
_symmetry.space_group_name_H-M   'P 1'
#
loop_
_entity.id
_entity.type
_entity.pdbx_description
1 polymer ?
#
loop_
_entity_poly.entity_id
_entity_poly.type
_entity_poly.pdbx_seq_one_letter_code
_entity_poly.pdbx_strand_id
1 'polypeptide(L)'
;MTDANPNILHTVRAYWFGGVEEDAALLGDCRKRWFQSGQSRDEEIRQQFAELPEQFQGMAPGAFSEAGMLLGAVLVLDQFPRHLFRGMGRAFAYDASARQLTHHALAQGWERKLREIEGLFLLMPLQHSETLEEQKLSVQAANELLMRSRPAYREMLEQSVESAEKHRDIIVQFGRFPHRNQALERKPTEAETEWLKAGGMRFGQ
;
A
#
# COMPACT_ATOMS: atom_id res chain seq x y z
N MET A 1 4.96 -19.03 19.15
CA MET A 1 5.01 -18.08 18.04
C MET A 1 4.64 -18.89 16.81
N THR A 2 3.50 -18.62 16.21
CA THR A 2 3.11 -19.27 14.94
C THR A 2 3.93 -18.61 13.84
N ASP A 3 4.81 -19.38 13.21
CA ASP A 3 5.54 -18.90 12.02
C ASP A 3 4.55 -18.56 10.91
N ALA A 4 4.83 -17.48 10.20
CA ALA A 4 4.04 -17.10 9.02
C ALA A 4 4.10 -18.24 7.99
N ASN A 5 2.95 -18.70 7.50
CA ASN A 5 2.93 -19.74 6.47
C ASN A 5 3.56 -19.17 5.16
N PRO A 6 4.79 -19.60 4.80
CA PRO A 6 5.49 -19.02 3.66
C PRO A 6 4.77 -19.25 2.33
N ASN A 7 4.09 -20.37 2.19
CA ASN A 7 3.42 -20.75 0.93
C ASN A 7 2.29 -19.78 0.57
N ILE A 8 1.49 -19.36 1.56
CA ILE A 8 0.38 -18.42 1.28
C ILE A 8 0.91 -17.04 0.88
N LEU A 9 2.00 -16.57 1.49
CA LEU A 9 2.59 -15.26 1.16
C LEU A 9 3.24 -15.24 -0.23
N HIS A 10 3.84 -16.35 -0.67
CA HIS A 10 4.28 -16.51 -2.05
C HIS A 10 3.09 -16.51 -3.03
N THR A 11 2.00 -17.18 -2.70
CA THR A 11 0.76 -17.15 -3.51
C THR A 11 0.20 -15.73 -3.62
N VAL A 12 0.15 -14.98 -2.51
CA VAL A 12 -0.28 -13.58 -2.48
C VAL A 12 0.57 -12.72 -3.42
N ARG A 13 1.91 -12.85 -3.37
CA ARG A 13 2.81 -12.11 -4.26
C ARG A 13 2.60 -12.47 -5.72
N ALA A 14 2.57 -13.76 -6.04
CA ALA A 14 2.32 -14.23 -7.40
C ALA A 14 0.98 -13.73 -7.95
N TYR A 15 -0.08 -13.77 -7.14
CA TYR A 15 -1.39 -13.23 -7.50
C TYR A 15 -1.35 -11.72 -7.74
N TRP A 16 -0.62 -10.97 -6.88
CA TRP A 16 -0.59 -9.51 -6.95
C TRP A 16 0.24 -9.00 -8.13
N PHE A 17 1.44 -9.51 -8.29
CA PHE A 17 2.40 -9.02 -9.28
C PHE A 17 2.26 -9.67 -10.65
N GLY A 18 1.92 -10.96 -10.72
CA GLY A 18 1.71 -11.67 -11.98
C GLY A 18 2.93 -11.72 -12.89
N GLY A 19 4.14 -11.60 -12.33
CA GLY A 19 5.40 -11.62 -13.07
C GLY A 19 5.87 -10.25 -13.60
N VAL A 20 5.16 -9.15 -13.30
CA VAL A 20 5.53 -7.79 -13.77
C VAL A 20 6.91 -7.35 -13.28
N GLU A 21 7.40 -7.89 -12.19
CA GLU A 21 8.73 -7.64 -11.65
C GLU A 21 9.86 -8.18 -12.54
N GLU A 22 9.55 -9.16 -13.38
CA GLU A 22 10.47 -9.73 -14.35
C GLU A 22 10.22 -9.22 -15.78
N ASP A 23 8.94 -9.02 -16.14
CA ASP A 23 8.52 -8.57 -17.48
C ASP A 23 7.74 -7.25 -17.41
N ALA A 24 8.41 -6.15 -17.74
CA ALA A 24 7.82 -4.81 -17.76
C ALA A 24 6.69 -4.65 -18.81
N ALA A 25 6.57 -5.53 -19.81
CA ALA A 25 5.46 -5.49 -20.76
C ALA A 25 4.09 -5.71 -20.08
N LEU A 26 4.08 -6.40 -18.92
CA LEU A 26 2.89 -6.63 -18.12
C LEU A 26 2.43 -5.42 -17.29
N LEU A 27 3.26 -4.35 -17.21
CA LEU A 27 3.03 -3.22 -16.30
C LEU A 27 1.69 -2.51 -16.56
N GLY A 28 1.30 -2.34 -17.82
CA GLY A 28 0.06 -1.68 -18.20
C GLY A 28 -1.19 -2.41 -17.67
N ASP A 29 -1.22 -3.73 -17.79
CA ASP A 29 -2.34 -4.54 -17.32
C ASP A 29 -2.34 -4.71 -15.80
N CYS A 30 -1.16 -4.87 -15.18
CA CYS A 30 -1.04 -4.90 -13.73
C CYS A 30 -1.50 -3.58 -13.11
N ARG A 31 -1.13 -2.44 -13.69
CA ARG A 31 -1.57 -1.12 -13.23
C ARG A 31 -3.10 -0.96 -13.25
N LYS A 32 -3.77 -1.42 -14.33
CA LYS A 32 -5.24 -1.46 -14.37
C LYS A 32 -5.81 -2.32 -13.25
N ARG A 33 -5.23 -3.49 -13.03
CA ARG A 33 -5.65 -4.41 -11.96
C ARG A 33 -5.50 -3.82 -10.57
N TRP A 34 -4.43 -3.06 -10.30
CA TRP A 34 -4.19 -2.48 -8.99
C TRP A 34 -5.04 -1.25 -8.69
N PHE A 35 -5.22 -0.35 -9.68
CA PHE A 35 -5.76 0.99 -9.43
C PHE A 35 -7.08 1.29 -10.14
N GLN A 36 -7.49 0.47 -11.09
CA GLN A 36 -8.71 0.70 -11.89
C GLN A 36 -9.70 -0.46 -11.80
N SER A 37 -9.37 -1.52 -11.07
CA SER A 37 -10.24 -2.68 -10.92
C SER A 37 -11.46 -2.37 -10.05
N GLY A 38 -12.63 -2.81 -10.53
CA GLY A 38 -13.90 -2.67 -9.82
C GLY A 38 -14.28 -3.93 -9.02
N GLN A 39 -15.59 -4.14 -8.89
CA GLN A 39 -16.19 -5.22 -8.07
C GLN A 39 -15.66 -6.63 -8.37
N SER A 40 -15.29 -6.93 -9.61
CA SER A 40 -14.76 -8.26 -9.97
C SER A 40 -13.47 -8.58 -9.21
N ARG A 41 -12.56 -7.61 -9.10
CA ARG A 41 -11.31 -7.79 -8.35
C ARG A 41 -11.54 -7.90 -6.85
N ASP A 42 -12.46 -7.10 -6.34
CA ASP A 42 -12.85 -7.15 -4.93
C ASP A 42 -13.41 -8.54 -4.58
N GLU A 43 -14.19 -9.15 -5.48
CA GLU A 43 -14.74 -10.49 -5.30
C GLU A 43 -13.68 -11.59 -5.41
N GLU A 44 -12.75 -11.51 -6.36
CA GLU A 44 -11.63 -12.46 -6.45
C GLU A 44 -10.80 -12.48 -5.17
N ILE A 45 -10.47 -11.30 -4.61
CA ILE A 45 -9.71 -11.17 -3.36
C ILE A 45 -10.53 -11.73 -2.19
N ARG A 46 -11.83 -11.48 -2.16
CA ARG A 46 -12.72 -12.02 -1.13
C ARG A 46 -12.76 -13.53 -1.13
N GLN A 47 -12.89 -14.15 -2.29
CA GLN A 47 -12.98 -15.61 -2.41
C GLN A 47 -11.69 -16.32 -2.00
N GLN A 48 -10.53 -15.71 -2.27
CA GLN A 48 -9.25 -16.37 -2.06
C GLN A 48 -8.55 -15.99 -0.76
N PHE A 49 -8.75 -14.76 -0.25
CA PHE A 49 -7.88 -14.16 0.75
C PHE A 49 -8.60 -13.43 1.89
N ALA A 50 -9.94 -13.56 2.00
CA ALA A 50 -10.75 -12.78 2.95
C ALA A 50 -10.29 -12.88 4.41
N GLU A 51 -9.76 -14.02 4.82
CA GLU A 51 -9.37 -14.28 6.21
C GLU A 51 -7.93 -13.86 6.54
N LEU A 52 -7.11 -13.59 5.49
CA LEU A 52 -5.68 -13.33 5.71
C LEU A 52 -5.41 -12.05 6.52
N PRO A 53 -6.12 -10.92 6.35
CA PRO A 53 -5.83 -9.74 7.15
C PRO A 53 -5.90 -10.00 8.67
N GLU A 54 -6.90 -10.74 9.14
CA GLU A 54 -7.02 -11.15 10.54
C GLU A 54 -5.88 -12.06 10.99
N GLN A 55 -5.48 -13.02 10.14
CA GLN A 55 -4.42 -13.97 10.47
C GLN A 55 -3.06 -13.30 10.62
N PHE A 56 -2.79 -12.24 9.84
CA PHE A 56 -1.50 -11.54 9.84
C PHE A 56 -1.49 -10.29 10.71
N GLN A 57 -2.64 -9.81 11.18
CA GLN A 57 -2.72 -8.66 12.07
C GLN A 57 -1.94 -8.90 13.36
N GLY A 58 -1.03 -7.98 13.69
CA GLY A 58 -0.25 -8.03 14.91
C GLY A 58 0.87 -9.08 14.93
N MET A 59 1.14 -9.77 13.81
CA MET A 59 2.31 -10.64 13.73
C MET A 59 3.59 -9.82 13.90
N ALA A 60 4.49 -10.32 14.75
CA ALA A 60 5.77 -9.67 14.97
C ALA A 60 6.63 -9.72 13.69
N PRO A 61 7.35 -8.63 13.35
CA PRO A 61 8.20 -8.60 12.15
C PRO A 61 9.23 -9.73 12.09
N GLY A 62 9.72 -10.20 13.22
CA GLY A 62 10.66 -11.34 13.31
C GLY A 62 10.07 -12.70 12.90
N ALA A 63 8.75 -12.80 12.65
CA ALA A 63 8.12 -13.99 12.10
C ALA A 63 8.40 -14.18 10.58
N PHE A 64 8.95 -13.16 9.93
CA PHE A 64 9.26 -13.18 8.50
C PHE A 64 10.77 -13.34 8.30
N SER A 65 11.20 -14.39 7.62
CA SER A 65 12.61 -14.72 7.43
C SER A 65 13.25 -14.02 6.21
N GLU A 66 12.43 -13.46 5.32
CA GLU A 66 12.90 -12.81 4.09
C GLU A 66 11.99 -11.67 3.61
N ALA A 67 12.57 -10.77 2.81
CA ALA A 67 11.89 -9.59 2.28
C ALA A 67 10.60 -9.93 1.51
N GLY A 68 10.62 -11.00 0.72
CA GLY A 68 9.48 -11.43 -0.07
C GLY A 68 8.30 -11.90 0.78
N MET A 69 8.54 -12.64 1.85
CA MET A 69 7.48 -13.05 2.78
C MET A 69 6.87 -11.82 3.48
N LEU A 70 7.71 -10.93 3.98
CA LEU A 70 7.24 -9.71 4.63
C LEU A 70 6.42 -8.84 3.67
N LEU A 71 6.85 -8.69 2.41
CA LEU A 71 6.07 -7.98 1.38
C LEU A 71 4.70 -8.63 1.15
N GLY A 72 4.62 -9.96 1.12
CA GLY A 72 3.34 -10.68 1.03
C GLY A 72 2.40 -10.29 2.17
N ALA A 73 2.90 -10.21 3.40
CA ALA A 73 2.13 -9.77 4.55
C ALA A 73 1.74 -8.28 4.48
N VAL A 74 2.61 -7.41 3.96
CA VAL A 74 2.28 -6.01 3.70
C VAL A 74 1.13 -5.90 2.71
N LEU A 75 1.12 -6.66 1.60
CA LEU A 75 0.01 -6.68 0.65
C LEU A 75 -1.31 -7.11 1.30
N VAL A 76 -1.26 -8.14 2.13
CA VAL A 76 -2.42 -8.64 2.89
C VAL A 76 -2.97 -7.60 3.85
N LEU A 77 -2.13 -6.82 4.52
CA LEU A 77 -2.53 -5.88 5.56
C LEU A 77 -2.83 -4.47 5.02
N ASP A 78 -2.26 -4.10 3.88
CA ASP A 78 -2.43 -2.75 3.31
C ASP A 78 -3.36 -2.74 2.10
N GLN A 79 -3.14 -3.63 1.13
CA GLN A 79 -3.87 -3.59 -0.14
C GLN A 79 -5.20 -4.36 -0.07
N PHE A 80 -5.20 -5.59 0.44
CA PHE A 80 -6.40 -6.43 0.47
C PHE A 80 -7.56 -5.83 1.26
N PRO A 81 -7.37 -5.19 2.43
CA PRO A 81 -8.47 -4.55 3.16
C PRO A 81 -9.16 -3.45 2.36
N ARG A 82 -8.44 -2.75 1.49
CA ARG A 82 -9.02 -1.71 0.60
C ARG A 82 -9.95 -2.29 -0.47
N HIS A 83 -9.76 -3.55 -0.85
CA HIS A 83 -10.67 -4.30 -1.71
C HIS A 83 -11.80 -4.96 -0.92
N LEU A 84 -11.48 -5.62 0.20
CA LEU A 84 -12.42 -6.39 1.00
C LEU A 84 -13.48 -5.51 1.70
N PHE A 85 -13.08 -4.32 2.13
CA PHE A 85 -13.88 -3.43 2.99
C PHE A 85 -14.02 -2.02 2.39
N ARG A 86 -14.12 -1.93 1.06
CA ARG A 86 -14.24 -0.64 0.36
C ARG A 86 -15.37 0.21 0.94
N GLY A 87 -15.07 1.48 1.24
CA GLY A 87 -16.02 2.43 1.83
C GLY A 87 -16.28 2.24 3.33
N MET A 88 -15.65 1.29 3.98
CA MET A 88 -15.77 1.01 5.42
C MET A 88 -14.50 1.39 6.18
N GLY A 89 -14.62 1.78 7.45
CA GLY A 89 -13.46 2.04 8.32
C GLY A 89 -12.53 0.84 8.48
N ARG A 90 -13.06 -0.37 8.34
CA ARG A 90 -12.29 -1.62 8.38
C ARG A 90 -11.23 -1.70 7.28
N ALA A 91 -11.39 -0.98 6.15
CA ALA A 91 -10.36 -0.88 5.10
C ALA A 91 -9.03 -0.32 5.61
N PHE A 92 -9.03 0.39 6.73
CA PHE A 92 -7.86 1.03 7.34
C PHE A 92 -7.43 0.39 8.67
N ALA A 93 -8.15 -0.64 9.14
CA ALA A 93 -7.94 -1.23 10.47
C ALA A 93 -6.57 -1.90 10.61
N TYR A 94 -5.97 -2.32 9.51
CA TYR A 94 -4.70 -3.05 9.48
C TYR A 94 -3.50 -2.18 9.13
N ASP A 95 -3.70 -0.89 8.81
CA ASP A 95 -2.66 0.04 8.37
C ASP A 95 -1.48 0.13 9.37
N ALA A 96 -1.76 0.10 10.67
CA ALA A 96 -0.72 0.14 11.70
C ALA A 96 0.22 -1.08 11.64
N SER A 97 -0.33 -2.29 11.44
CA SER A 97 0.46 -3.51 11.30
C SER A 97 1.27 -3.50 10.01
N ALA A 98 0.68 -3.05 8.89
CA ALA A 98 1.40 -2.90 7.62
C ALA A 98 2.59 -1.93 7.75
N ARG A 99 2.38 -0.76 8.38
CA ARG A 99 3.46 0.21 8.63
C ARG A 99 4.58 -0.37 9.49
N GLN A 100 4.24 -1.12 10.55
CA GLN A 100 5.24 -1.77 11.39
C GLN A 100 6.14 -2.72 10.59
N LEU A 101 5.58 -3.49 9.67
CA LEU A 101 6.35 -4.37 8.78
C LEU A 101 7.22 -3.56 7.82
N THR A 102 6.69 -2.47 7.24
CA THR A 102 7.45 -1.59 6.35
C THR A 102 8.65 -0.97 7.08
N HIS A 103 8.45 -0.43 8.29
CA HIS A 103 9.55 0.10 9.11
C HIS A 103 10.62 -0.95 9.41
N HIS A 104 10.20 -2.18 9.72
CA HIS A 104 11.15 -3.28 9.94
C HIS A 104 11.95 -3.57 8.67
N ALA A 105 11.29 -3.66 7.51
CA ALA A 105 11.96 -3.92 6.25
C ALA A 105 13.01 -2.84 5.93
N LEU A 106 12.67 -1.56 6.12
CA LEU A 106 13.59 -0.43 5.95
C LEU A 106 14.78 -0.52 6.91
N ALA A 107 14.54 -0.80 8.19
CA ALA A 107 15.60 -0.95 9.20
C ALA A 107 16.56 -2.12 8.90
N GLN A 108 16.08 -3.17 8.20
CA GLN A 108 16.89 -4.31 7.77
C GLN A 108 17.51 -4.12 6.36
N GLY A 109 17.23 -3.02 5.66
CA GLY A 109 17.64 -2.80 4.28
C GLY A 109 17.00 -3.79 3.29
N TRP A 110 15.84 -4.35 3.64
CA TRP A 110 15.17 -5.36 2.81
C TRP A 110 14.51 -4.76 1.58
N GLU A 111 14.21 -3.47 1.56
CA GLU A 111 13.72 -2.75 0.39
C GLU A 111 14.68 -2.83 -0.80
N ARG A 112 15.98 -3.04 -0.52
CA ARG A 112 17.03 -3.20 -1.55
C ARG A 112 17.10 -4.61 -2.14
N LYS A 113 16.45 -5.58 -1.46
CA LYS A 113 16.37 -6.98 -1.93
C LYS A 113 15.16 -7.21 -2.84
N LEU A 114 14.26 -6.23 -2.92
CA LEU A 114 13.05 -6.27 -3.72
C LEU A 114 13.26 -5.59 -5.08
N ARG A 115 12.50 -6.04 -6.07
CA ARG A 115 12.41 -5.39 -7.38
C ARG A 115 11.64 -4.09 -7.28
N GLU A 116 11.71 -3.25 -8.30
CA GLU A 116 11.16 -1.90 -8.31
C GLU A 116 9.68 -1.84 -7.91
N ILE A 117 8.86 -2.66 -8.56
CA ILE A 117 7.42 -2.68 -8.30
C ILE A 117 7.09 -3.26 -6.94
N GLU A 118 7.83 -4.25 -6.50
CA GLU A 118 7.74 -4.81 -5.15
C GLU A 118 8.09 -3.76 -4.09
N GLY A 119 9.18 -3.02 -4.31
CA GLY A 119 9.59 -1.91 -3.45
C GLY A 119 8.53 -0.81 -3.36
N LEU A 120 7.86 -0.47 -4.48
CA LEU A 120 6.76 0.48 -4.51
C LEU A 120 5.65 0.05 -3.52
N PHE A 121 5.18 -1.20 -3.60
CA PHE A 121 4.13 -1.70 -2.71
C PHE A 121 4.58 -1.86 -1.25
N LEU A 122 5.87 -2.18 -1.01
CA LEU A 122 6.42 -2.17 0.35
C LEU A 122 6.32 -0.78 1.01
N LEU A 123 6.46 0.30 0.24
CA LEU A 123 6.47 1.67 0.75
C LEU A 123 5.07 2.29 0.89
N MET A 124 4.05 1.73 0.25
CA MET A 124 2.67 2.27 0.28
C MET A 124 2.09 2.46 1.68
N PRO A 125 2.34 1.59 2.69
CA PRO A 125 1.82 1.82 4.03
C PRO A 125 2.27 3.16 4.65
N LEU A 126 3.44 3.68 4.28
CA LEU A 126 3.89 5.00 4.71
C LEU A 126 3.07 6.12 4.06
N GLN A 127 2.73 6.00 2.76
CA GLN A 127 1.84 6.94 2.07
C GLN A 127 0.45 6.98 2.69
N HIS A 128 0.00 5.86 3.24
CA HIS A 128 -1.31 5.72 3.84
C HIS A 128 -1.41 6.25 5.27
N SER A 129 -0.29 6.64 5.87
CA SER A 129 -0.25 7.21 7.21
C SER A 129 -0.79 8.64 7.27
N GLU A 130 -1.44 8.98 8.38
CA GLU A 130 -1.86 10.35 8.67
C GLU A 130 -0.84 11.11 9.54
N THR A 131 0.41 10.64 9.64
CA THR A 131 1.50 11.37 10.32
C THR A 131 2.47 12.00 9.32
N LEU A 132 2.86 13.25 9.57
CA LEU A 132 3.71 14.00 8.65
C LEU A 132 5.12 13.40 8.53
N GLU A 133 5.63 12.82 9.59
CA GLU A 133 6.94 12.16 9.62
C GLU A 133 6.97 10.95 8.67
N GLU A 134 5.93 10.10 8.70
CA GLU A 134 5.84 8.96 7.79
C GLU A 134 5.60 9.40 6.34
N GLN A 135 4.86 10.48 6.11
CA GLN A 135 4.69 11.06 4.79
C GLN A 135 6.02 11.56 4.20
N LYS A 136 6.84 12.24 5.00
CA LYS A 136 8.19 12.67 4.59
C LYS A 136 9.09 11.48 4.27
N LEU A 137 9.06 10.45 5.11
CA LEU A 137 9.80 9.22 4.89
C LEU A 137 9.34 8.51 3.61
N SER A 138 8.03 8.50 3.34
CA SER A 138 7.46 7.93 2.11
C SER A 138 8.02 8.62 0.86
N VAL A 139 8.02 9.96 0.83
CA VAL A 139 8.56 10.73 -0.30
C VAL A 139 10.06 10.46 -0.48
N GLN A 140 10.82 10.46 0.62
CA GLN A 140 12.25 10.15 0.57
C GLN A 140 12.50 8.75 0.01
N ALA A 141 11.85 7.72 0.55
CA ALA A 141 12.04 6.34 0.14
C ALA A 141 11.59 6.08 -1.31
N ALA A 142 10.52 6.75 -1.75
CA ALA A 142 10.08 6.69 -3.15
C ALA A 142 11.12 7.28 -4.11
N ASN A 143 11.74 8.40 -3.76
CA ASN A 143 12.83 8.98 -4.54
C ASN A 143 14.07 8.07 -4.58
N GLU A 144 14.46 7.46 -3.45
CA GLU A 144 15.56 6.50 -3.40
C GLU A 144 15.29 5.27 -4.28
N LEU A 145 14.03 4.79 -4.30
CA LEU A 145 13.61 3.71 -5.17
C LEU A 145 13.68 4.10 -6.65
N LEU A 146 13.21 5.31 -7.00
CA LEU A 146 13.28 5.86 -8.36
C LEU A 146 14.74 5.98 -8.84
N MET A 147 15.65 6.48 -8.01
CA MET A 147 17.07 6.65 -8.38
C MET A 147 17.76 5.35 -8.78
N ARG A 148 17.34 4.22 -8.22
CA ARG A 148 17.90 2.89 -8.49
C ARG A 148 17.11 2.07 -9.52
N SER A 149 16.09 2.65 -10.12
CA SER A 149 15.17 1.94 -11.01
C SER A 149 15.75 1.66 -12.39
N ARG A 150 15.39 0.50 -12.95
CA ARG A 150 15.63 0.20 -14.37
C ARG A 150 14.75 1.11 -15.25
N PRO A 151 15.21 1.49 -16.46
CA PRO A 151 14.47 2.39 -17.36
C PRO A 151 13.03 1.97 -17.62
N ALA A 152 12.77 0.67 -17.74
CA ALA A 152 11.44 0.12 -18.04
C ALA A 152 10.37 0.42 -16.97
N TYR A 153 10.77 0.68 -15.72
CA TYR A 153 9.86 0.97 -14.60
C TYR A 153 9.89 2.44 -14.18
N ARG A 154 10.75 3.24 -14.79
CA ARG A 154 11.03 4.61 -14.34
C ARG A 154 9.80 5.50 -14.33
N GLU A 155 9.01 5.50 -15.40
CA GLU A 155 7.79 6.29 -15.50
C GLU A 155 6.79 5.96 -14.37
N MET A 156 6.62 4.68 -14.06
CA MET A 156 5.73 4.23 -12.98
C MET A 156 6.22 4.75 -11.62
N LEU A 157 7.53 4.74 -11.39
CA LEU A 157 8.10 5.21 -10.13
C LEU A 157 8.10 6.73 -10.02
N GLU A 158 8.26 7.47 -11.11
CA GLU A 158 8.06 8.93 -11.14
C GLU A 158 6.63 9.28 -10.72
N GLN A 159 5.64 8.59 -11.25
CA GLN A 159 4.24 8.75 -10.84
C GLN A 159 4.01 8.35 -9.36
N SER A 160 4.75 7.37 -8.85
CA SER A 160 4.70 6.99 -7.43
C SER A 160 5.27 8.09 -6.53
N VAL A 161 6.36 8.75 -6.92
CA VAL A 161 6.91 9.92 -6.20
C VAL A 161 5.88 11.05 -6.18
N GLU A 162 5.30 11.41 -7.33
CA GLU A 162 4.25 12.42 -7.39
C GLU A 162 3.04 12.07 -6.50
N SER A 163 2.68 10.79 -6.46
CA SER A 163 1.61 10.31 -5.58
C SER A 163 1.97 10.50 -4.11
N ALA A 164 3.19 10.14 -3.70
CA ALA A 164 3.66 10.33 -2.33
C ALA A 164 3.68 11.81 -1.93
N GLU A 165 4.11 12.70 -2.81
CA GLU A 165 4.07 14.15 -2.59
C GLU A 165 2.64 14.68 -2.39
N LYS A 166 1.70 14.23 -3.23
CA LYS A 166 0.28 14.60 -3.11
C LYS A 166 -0.34 14.12 -1.79
N HIS A 167 0.01 12.91 -1.33
CA HIS A 167 -0.43 12.41 -0.01
C HIS A 167 0.13 13.28 1.12
N ARG A 168 1.44 13.55 1.10
CA ARG A 168 2.10 14.44 2.06
C ARG A 168 1.44 15.82 2.11
N ASP A 169 1.15 16.42 0.97
CA ASP A 169 0.59 17.77 0.90
C ASP A 169 -0.82 17.83 1.50
N ILE A 170 -1.62 16.76 1.36
CA ILE A 170 -2.92 16.65 2.04
C ILE A 170 -2.72 16.59 3.56
N ILE A 171 -1.74 15.81 4.03
CA ILE A 171 -1.45 15.72 5.48
C ILE A 171 -0.89 17.04 6.01
N VAL A 172 -0.07 17.76 5.25
CA VAL A 172 0.37 19.10 5.60
C VAL A 172 -0.81 20.06 5.74
N GLN A 173 -1.78 19.98 4.84
CA GLN A 173 -2.93 20.87 4.79
C GLN A 173 -3.99 20.57 5.87
N PHE A 174 -4.31 19.30 6.08
CA PHE A 174 -5.47 18.89 6.89
C PHE A 174 -5.09 18.08 8.14
N GLY A 175 -3.86 17.60 8.26
CA GLY A 175 -3.42 16.70 9.34
C GLY A 175 -4.03 15.29 9.24
N ARG A 176 -4.87 15.03 8.23
CA ARG A 176 -5.54 13.76 7.97
C ARG A 176 -6.02 13.68 6.53
N PHE A 177 -6.48 12.50 6.10
CA PHE A 177 -7.11 12.34 4.79
C PHE A 177 -8.62 12.63 4.85
N PRO A 178 -9.12 13.75 4.26
CA PRO A 178 -10.54 14.12 4.32
C PRO A 178 -11.46 13.07 3.70
N HIS A 179 -11.02 12.36 2.65
CA HIS A 179 -11.83 11.33 1.99
C HIS A 179 -12.14 10.12 2.88
N ARG A 180 -11.38 9.90 3.97
CA ARG A 180 -11.64 8.82 4.94
C ARG A 180 -12.66 9.20 6.01
N ASN A 181 -13.05 10.48 6.11
CA ASN A 181 -13.88 10.94 7.20
C ASN A 181 -15.21 10.20 7.29
N GLN A 182 -15.88 9.94 6.14
CA GLN A 182 -17.14 9.20 6.13
C GLN A 182 -16.94 7.76 6.62
N ALA A 183 -15.97 7.04 6.10
CA ALA A 183 -15.70 5.64 6.47
C ALA A 183 -15.25 5.48 7.93
N LEU A 184 -14.57 6.49 8.47
CA LEU A 184 -14.09 6.52 9.87
C LEU A 184 -15.02 7.27 10.82
N GLU A 185 -16.24 7.63 10.37
CA GLU A 185 -17.24 8.35 11.15
C GLU A 185 -16.72 9.64 11.80
N ARG A 186 -15.76 10.31 11.11
CA ARG A 186 -15.17 11.57 11.57
C ARG A 186 -15.98 12.75 11.02
N LYS A 187 -16.29 13.72 11.89
CA LYS A 187 -16.92 14.96 11.45
C LYS A 187 -15.96 15.75 10.56
N PRO A 188 -16.34 16.05 9.29
CA PRO A 188 -15.51 16.88 8.42
C PRO A 188 -15.52 18.34 8.87
N THR A 189 -14.43 19.05 8.62
CA THR A 189 -14.40 20.52 8.70
C THR A 189 -15.02 21.13 7.45
N GLU A 190 -15.33 22.44 7.48
CA GLU A 190 -15.83 23.16 6.32
C GLU A 190 -14.80 23.16 5.18
N ALA A 191 -13.52 23.43 5.50
CA ALA A 191 -12.41 23.42 4.54
C ALA A 191 -12.23 22.05 3.87
N GLU A 192 -12.31 20.94 4.61
CA GLU A 192 -12.27 19.59 4.06
C GLU A 192 -13.44 19.31 3.11
N THR A 193 -14.64 19.78 3.52
CA THR A 193 -15.87 19.61 2.72
C THR A 193 -15.76 20.37 1.39
N GLU A 194 -15.32 21.62 1.42
CA GLU A 194 -15.10 22.44 0.22
C GLU A 194 -14.03 21.85 -0.69
N TRP A 195 -12.91 21.41 -0.11
CA TRP A 195 -11.84 20.76 -0.86
C TRP A 195 -12.33 19.51 -1.59
N LEU A 196 -13.10 18.63 -0.93
CA LEU A 196 -13.67 17.43 -1.53
C LEU A 196 -14.70 17.76 -2.64
N LYS A 197 -15.50 18.83 -2.47
CA LYS A 197 -16.45 19.31 -3.50
C LYS A 197 -15.72 19.89 -4.73
N ALA A 198 -14.58 20.53 -4.53
CA ALA A 198 -13.76 21.07 -5.58
C ALA A 198 -12.94 19.99 -6.35
N GLY A 199 -13.19 18.71 -6.10
CA GLY A 199 -12.51 17.60 -6.77
C GLY A 199 -11.26 17.11 -6.05
N GLY A 200 -11.15 17.36 -4.75
CA GLY A 200 -10.08 16.85 -3.91
C GLY A 200 -9.88 15.34 -4.04
N MET A 201 -8.62 14.91 -4.04
CA MET A 201 -8.25 13.52 -4.32
C MET A 201 -8.83 12.53 -3.31
N ARG A 202 -9.30 11.38 -3.81
CA ARG A 202 -9.91 10.29 -3.03
C ARG A 202 -9.13 8.98 -3.09
N PHE A 203 -8.09 8.89 -3.92
CA PHE A 203 -7.22 7.72 -4.09
C PHE A 203 -7.97 6.38 -4.26
N GLY A 204 -9.05 6.38 -5.02
CA GLY A 204 -9.84 5.17 -5.32
C GLY A 204 -10.76 4.69 -4.18
N GLN A 205 -10.95 5.50 -3.14
CA GLN A 205 -11.84 5.22 -2.00
C GLN A 205 -13.22 5.87 -2.18
#